data_5cd782246565264ece0f22eb2ca0468a
#
_entry.id   5cd782246565264ece0f22eb2ca0468a
#
_cell.length_a   1.000
_cell.length_b   1.000
_cell.length_c   1.000
_cell.angle_alpha   90.00
_cell.angle_beta   90.00
_cell.angle_gamma   90.00
#
_symmetry.space_group_name_H-M   'P 1'
#
loop_
_entity.id
_entity.type
_entity.pdbx_description
1 polymer ?
#
loop_
_entity_poly.entity_id
_entity_poly.type
_entity_poly.pdbx_seq_one_letter_code
_entity_poly.pdbx_strand_id
1 'polypeptide(L)'
;MKKIDFDSDIKHLISYYNHLLSAQDKVGEEMEEITKDIIRKKDEEDNIELEGFIDLEEKSFMTNLYQQEMLKVSSSIKAVYRLSINAGHDLNVDDDSKKVLDRIVNDGESDFIMYVDNNTDSVMFKEESVEEGIKNMCKYRVDPSSLEDRFNMLKSQYEAFLKIINNESKKAD
;
A
#
# COMPACT_ATOMS: atom_id res chain seq x y z
N MET A 1 -23.68 -26.42 7.46
CA MET A 1 -22.68 -25.96 6.48
C MET A 1 -23.19 -24.63 5.91
N LYS A 2 -22.47 -23.53 6.10
CA LYS A 2 -22.82 -22.24 5.47
C LYS A 2 -22.65 -22.40 3.95
N LYS A 3 -23.64 -22.05 3.17
CA LYS A 3 -23.56 -22.10 1.71
C LYS A 3 -22.64 -20.96 1.30
N ILE A 4 -21.62 -21.26 0.49
CA ILE A 4 -20.71 -20.25 -0.05
C ILE A 4 -21.52 -19.42 -1.06
N ASP A 5 -21.51 -18.11 -0.90
CA ASP A 5 -22.12 -17.14 -1.82
C ASP A 5 -21.00 -16.43 -2.57
N PHE A 6 -20.57 -17.03 -3.67
CA PHE A 6 -19.44 -16.55 -4.47
C PHE A 6 -19.62 -15.12 -4.96
N ASP A 7 -20.84 -14.72 -5.33
CA ASP A 7 -21.11 -13.38 -5.87
C ASP A 7 -20.96 -12.33 -4.77
N SER A 8 -21.47 -12.60 -3.57
CA SER A 8 -21.35 -11.72 -2.41
C SER A 8 -19.89 -11.63 -1.95
N ASP A 9 -19.21 -12.78 -1.85
CA ASP A 9 -17.83 -12.83 -1.36
C ASP A 9 -16.87 -12.09 -2.31
N ILE A 10 -17.01 -12.27 -3.63
CA ILE A 10 -16.21 -11.56 -4.63
C ILE A 10 -16.46 -10.05 -4.59
N LYS A 11 -17.72 -9.61 -4.54
CA LYS A 11 -18.06 -8.19 -4.48
C LYS A 11 -17.46 -7.53 -3.24
N HIS A 12 -17.56 -8.20 -2.09
CA HIS A 12 -16.99 -7.71 -0.85
C HIS A 12 -15.47 -7.57 -0.92
N LEU A 13 -14.77 -8.60 -1.42
CA LEU A 13 -13.32 -8.57 -1.58
C LEU A 13 -12.86 -7.49 -2.57
N ILE A 14 -13.57 -7.29 -3.68
CA ILE A 14 -13.25 -6.24 -4.65
C ILE A 14 -13.49 -4.86 -4.04
N SER A 15 -14.59 -4.66 -3.30
CA SER A 15 -14.85 -3.41 -2.60
C SER A 15 -13.72 -3.09 -1.62
N TYR A 16 -13.28 -4.08 -0.84
CA TYR A 16 -12.19 -3.92 0.09
C TYR A 16 -10.85 -3.62 -0.61
N TYR A 17 -10.56 -4.32 -1.71
CA TYR A 17 -9.37 -4.03 -2.53
C TYR A 17 -9.35 -2.59 -3.04
N ASN A 18 -10.49 -2.10 -3.55
CA ASN A 18 -10.61 -0.73 -4.04
C ASN A 18 -10.47 0.31 -2.92
N HIS A 19 -10.96 -0.01 -1.71
CA HIS A 19 -10.76 0.82 -0.54
C HIS A 19 -9.29 0.95 -0.16
N LEU A 20 -8.55 -0.17 -0.12
CA LEU A 20 -7.10 -0.17 0.14
C LEU A 20 -6.33 0.61 -0.94
N LEU A 21 -6.70 0.46 -2.21
CA LEU A 21 -6.09 1.19 -3.31
C LEU A 21 -6.29 2.71 -3.13
N SER A 22 -7.53 3.14 -2.84
CA SER A 22 -7.83 4.55 -2.59
C SER A 22 -7.10 5.11 -1.35
N ALA A 23 -6.94 4.30 -0.31
CA ALA A 23 -6.17 4.69 0.87
C ALA A 23 -4.67 4.84 0.55
N GLN A 24 -4.11 3.94 -0.26
CA GLN A 24 -2.73 4.02 -0.72
C GLN A 24 -2.49 5.27 -1.59
N ASP A 25 -3.42 5.58 -2.51
CA ASP A 25 -3.32 6.77 -3.37
C ASP A 25 -3.28 8.05 -2.53
N LYS A 26 -4.14 8.16 -1.50
CA LYS A 26 -4.12 9.31 -0.58
C LYS A 26 -2.78 9.45 0.15
N VAL A 27 -2.20 8.34 0.61
CA VAL A 27 -0.87 8.36 1.24
C VAL A 27 0.18 8.82 0.23
N GLY A 28 0.07 8.41 -1.04
CA GLY A 28 0.94 8.87 -2.12
C GLY A 28 0.85 10.39 -2.35
N GLU A 29 -0.36 10.96 -2.36
CA GLU A 29 -0.58 12.40 -2.45
C GLU A 29 0.04 13.15 -1.25
N GLU A 30 -0.15 12.64 -0.03
CA GLU A 30 0.46 13.20 1.19
C GLU A 30 1.99 13.17 1.13
N MET A 31 2.60 12.08 0.63
CA MET A 31 4.05 11.98 0.44
C MET A 31 4.56 13.00 -0.58
N GLU A 32 3.82 13.23 -1.65
CA GLU A 32 4.17 14.23 -2.65
C GLU A 32 4.16 15.65 -2.05
N GLU A 33 3.15 15.98 -1.24
CA GLU A 33 3.05 17.27 -0.54
C GLU A 33 4.20 17.48 0.45
N ILE A 34 4.50 16.48 1.28
CA ILE A 34 5.64 16.52 2.22
C ILE A 34 6.95 16.72 1.46
N THR A 35 7.14 16.00 0.36
CA THR A 35 8.35 16.12 -0.47
C THR A 35 8.50 17.54 -1.04
N LYS A 36 7.41 18.13 -1.54
CA LYS A 36 7.41 19.51 -2.03
C LYS A 36 7.74 20.52 -0.93
N ASP A 37 7.21 20.32 0.28
CA ASP A 37 7.51 21.20 1.43
C ASP A 37 8.97 21.12 1.87
N ILE A 38 9.55 19.91 1.91
CA ILE A 38 10.98 19.71 2.21
C ILE A 38 11.85 20.44 1.19
N ILE A 39 11.54 20.30 -0.10
CA ILE A 39 12.30 20.97 -1.17
C ILE A 39 12.19 22.48 -1.04
N ARG A 40 10.99 23.01 -0.83
CA ARG A 40 10.76 24.44 -0.66
C ARG A 40 11.54 25.01 0.52
N LYS A 41 11.45 24.39 1.70
CA LYS A 41 12.17 24.84 2.90
C LYS A 41 13.68 24.81 2.71
N LYS A 42 14.19 23.81 1.99
CA LYS A 42 15.61 23.77 1.65
C LYS A 42 16.03 24.92 0.73
N ASP A 43 15.23 25.24 -0.29
CA ASP A 43 15.57 26.29 -1.26
C ASP A 43 15.43 27.69 -0.67
N GLU A 44 14.45 27.91 0.19
CA GLU A 44 14.17 29.22 0.79
C GLU A 44 15.01 29.51 2.05
N GLU A 45 15.23 28.50 2.88
CA GLU A 45 15.80 28.66 4.23
C GLU A 45 17.17 27.99 4.41
N ASP A 46 17.66 27.27 3.36
CA ASP A 46 18.84 26.39 3.43
C ASP A 46 18.80 25.42 4.62
N ASN A 47 17.59 25.08 5.05
CA ASN A 47 17.30 24.22 6.20
C ASN A 47 16.57 22.96 5.78
N ILE A 48 17.00 21.84 6.33
CA ILE A 48 16.34 20.55 6.16
C ILE A 48 15.84 20.09 7.53
N GLU A 49 14.52 20.13 7.71
CA GLU A 49 13.89 19.72 8.96
C GLU A 49 13.77 18.18 9.02
N LEU A 50 14.14 17.62 10.16
CA LEU A 50 14.05 16.18 10.44
C LEU A 50 12.61 15.68 10.36
N GLU A 51 11.65 16.50 10.79
CA GLU A 51 10.23 16.13 10.89
C GLU A 51 9.66 15.67 9.55
N GLY A 52 9.94 16.39 8.46
CA GLY A 52 9.48 16.01 7.13
C GLY A 52 10.00 14.66 6.66
N PHE A 53 11.23 14.27 7.02
CA PHE A 53 11.77 12.94 6.68
C PHE A 53 11.15 11.83 7.52
N ILE A 54 10.85 12.11 8.79
CA ILE A 54 10.13 11.16 9.66
C ILE A 54 8.75 10.89 9.07
N ASP A 55 8.04 11.94 8.67
CA ASP A 55 6.72 11.83 8.06
C ASP A 55 6.78 11.05 6.75
N LEU A 56 7.78 11.30 5.89
CA LEU A 56 7.97 10.51 4.66
C LEU A 56 8.23 9.04 4.95
N GLU A 57 9.04 8.72 5.95
CA GLU A 57 9.33 7.33 6.32
C GLU A 57 8.09 6.64 6.86
N GLU A 58 7.29 7.32 7.69
CA GLU A 58 6.02 6.79 8.18
C GLU A 58 5.05 6.50 7.03
N LYS A 59 4.89 7.45 6.10
CA LYS A 59 4.02 7.29 4.93
C LYS A 59 4.51 6.17 4.00
N SER A 60 5.80 6.07 3.76
CA SER A 60 6.40 4.97 2.99
C SER A 60 6.12 3.62 3.62
N PHE A 61 6.21 3.52 4.95
CA PHE A 61 5.86 2.30 5.67
C PHE A 61 4.37 1.97 5.54
N MET A 62 3.48 2.97 5.66
CA MET A 62 2.04 2.79 5.42
C MET A 62 1.76 2.25 4.02
N THR A 63 2.39 2.82 2.99
CA THR A 63 2.25 2.35 1.61
C THR A 63 2.61 0.87 1.48
N ASN A 64 3.72 0.45 2.08
CA ASN A 64 4.13 -0.96 2.09
C ASN A 64 3.10 -1.87 2.78
N LEU A 65 2.50 -1.44 3.88
CA LEU A 65 1.46 -2.20 4.58
C LEU A 65 0.19 -2.33 3.73
N TYR A 66 -0.24 -1.26 3.06
CA TYR A 66 -1.37 -1.31 2.13
C TYR A 66 -1.09 -2.27 0.96
N GLN A 67 0.11 -2.23 0.38
CA GLN A 67 0.51 -3.15 -0.68
C GLN A 67 0.47 -4.61 -0.24
N GLN A 68 0.99 -4.91 0.96
CA GLN A 68 0.94 -6.27 1.51
C GLN A 68 -0.49 -6.75 1.71
N GLU A 69 -1.38 -5.90 2.20
CA GLU A 69 -2.78 -6.24 2.39
C GLU A 69 -3.52 -6.41 1.07
N MET A 70 -3.26 -5.55 0.07
CA MET A 70 -3.81 -5.73 -1.28
C MET A 70 -3.37 -7.05 -1.93
N LEU A 71 -2.12 -7.49 -1.72
CA LEU A 71 -1.65 -8.79 -2.20
C LEU A 71 -2.43 -9.95 -1.58
N LYS A 72 -2.72 -9.89 -0.27
CA LYS A 72 -3.55 -10.90 0.41
C LYS A 72 -4.97 -10.92 -0.14
N VAL A 73 -5.57 -9.76 -0.31
CA VAL A 73 -6.93 -9.63 -0.86
C VAL A 73 -6.98 -10.13 -2.31
N SER A 74 -6.01 -9.77 -3.14
CA SER A 74 -5.88 -10.28 -4.52
C SER A 74 -5.80 -11.80 -4.56
N SER A 75 -5.02 -12.40 -3.67
CA SER A 75 -4.91 -13.85 -3.55
C SER A 75 -6.25 -14.48 -3.13
N SER A 76 -6.99 -13.84 -2.22
CA SER A 76 -8.32 -14.28 -1.82
C SER A 76 -9.33 -14.21 -2.98
N ILE A 77 -9.29 -13.12 -3.75
CA ILE A 77 -10.13 -12.96 -4.96
C ILE A 77 -9.82 -14.09 -5.96
N LYS A 78 -8.54 -14.35 -6.24
CA LYS A 78 -8.14 -15.45 -7.14
C LYS A 78 -8.63 -16.81 -6.65
N ALA A 79 -8.55 -17.06 -5.33
CA ALA A 79 -9.01 -18.32 -4.73
C ALA A 79 -10.53 -18.50 -4.88
N VAL A 80 -11.32 -17.48 -4.52
CA VAL A 80 -12.79 -17.53 -4.62
C VAL A 80 -13.22 -17.65 -6.08
N TYR A 81 -12.58 -16.94 -6.99
CA TYR A 81 -12.81 -17.05 -8.44
C TYR A 81 -12.56 -18.48 -8.95
N ARG A 82 -11.43 -19.10 -8.60
CA ARG A 82 -11.12 -20.50 -8.99
C ARG A 82 -12.15 -21.48 -8.41
N LEU A 83 -12.57 -21.27 -7.16
CA LEU A 83 -13.59 -22.10 -6.53
C LEU A 83 -14.94 -21.97 -7.22
N SER A 84 -15.35 -20.76 -7.64
CA SER A 84 -16.60 -20.56 -8.38
C SER A 84 -16.59 -21.31 -9.72
N ILE A 85 -15.49 -21.22 -10.49
CA ILE A 85 -15.34 -21.95 -11.75
C ILE A 85 -15.42 -23.47 -11.52
N ASN A 86 -14.71 -23.98 -10.51
CA ASN A 86 -14.71 -25.42 -10.18
C ASN A 86 -16.10 -25.91 -9.74
N ALA A 87 -16.90 -25.03 -9.17
CA ALA A 87 -18.29 -25.31 -8.79
C ALA A 87 -19.28 -25.16 -9.96
N GLY A 88 -18.83 -24.74 -11.16
CA GLY A 88 -19.67 -24.45 -12.31
C GLY A 88 -20.60 -23.24 -12.09
N HIS A 89 -20.16 -22.28 -11.25
CA HIS A 89 -20.91 -21.08 -10.94
C HIS A 89 -20.39 -19.91 -11.78
N ASP A 90 -21.27 -19.33 -12.60
CA ASP A 90 -20.98 -18.09 -13.31
C ASP A 90 -21.17 -16.90 -12.38
N LEU A 91 -20.10 -16.14 -12.15
CA LEU A 91 -20.12 -14.99 -11.26
C LEU A 91 -20.98 -13.85 -11.84
N ASN A 92 -21.91 -13.37 -11.02
CA ASN A 92 -22.76 -12.22 -11.32
C ASN A 92 -22.26 -10.98 -10.61
N VAL A 93 -21.28 -10.31 -11.22
CA VAL A 93 -20.69 -9.05 -10.74
C VAL A 93 -20.97 -7.93 -11.75
N ASP A 94 -21.01 -6.69 -11.26
CA ASP A 94 -21.14 -5.50 -12.11
C ASP A 94 -19.91 -5.29 -13.01
N ASP A 95 -20.03 -4.44 -14.03
CA ASP A 95 -18.99 -4.23 -15.03
C ASP A 95 -17.70 -3.65 -14.43
N ASP A 96 -17.78 -2.83 -13.38
CA ASP A 96 -16.60 -2.25 -12.76
C ASP A 96 -15.88 -3.28 -11.88
N SER A 97 -16.62 -4.05 -11.12
CA SER A 97 -16.09 -5.20 -10.37
C SER A 97 -15.47 -6.23 -11.32
N LYS A 98 -16.06 -6.46 -12.50
CA LYS A 98 -15.52 -7.35 -13.52
C LYS A 98 -14.17 -6.88 -14.05
N LYS A 99 -14.01 -5.59 -14.34
CA LYS A 99 -12.72 -5.02 -14.76
C LYS A 99 -11.62 -5.25 -13.73
N VAL A 100 -11.93 -5.05 -12.44
CA VAL A 100 -10.99 -5.27 -11.33
C VAL A 100 -10.65 -6.75 -11.22
N LEU A 101 -11.66 -7.63 -11.31
CA LEU A 101 -11.50 -9.07 -11.27
C LEU A 101 -10.61 -9.55 -12.41
N ASP A 102 -10.89 -9.14 -13.65
CA ASP A 102 -10.13 -9.53 -14.84
C ASP A 102 -8.65 -9.08 -14.71
N ARG A 103 -8.42 -7.88 -14.21
CA ARG A 103 -7.06 -7.40 -13.95
C ARG A 103 -6.33 -8.28 -12.93
N ILE A 104 -6.96 -8.56 -11.78
CA ILE A 104 -6.35 -9.34 -10.70
C ILE A 104 -6.10 -10.79 -11.15
N VAL A 105 -7.04 -11.39 -11.86
CA VAL A 105 -6.95 -12.81 -12.28
C VAL A 105 -5.91 -13.00 -13.39
N ASN A 106 -5.79 -12.03 -14.30
CA ASN A 106 -4.85 -12.10 -15.43
C ASN A 106 -3.44 -11.60 -15.07
N ASP A 107 -3.27 -10.93 -13.93
CA ASP A 107 -1.95 -10.56 -13.43
C ASP A 107 -1.20 -11.86 -13.04
N GLY A 108 -0.31 -12.29 -13.95
CA GLY A 108 0.40 -13.57 -13.87
C GLY A 108 1.45 -13.67 -12.77
N GLU A 109 1.55 -12.66 -11.90
CA GLU A 109 2.48 -12.64 -10.80
C GLU A 109 1.87 -13.23 -9.54
N SER A 110 2.53 -14.29 -9.13
CA SER A 110 2.45 -15.02 -7.86
C SER A 110 1.38 -16.10 -7.75
N ASP A 111 1.82 -17.32 -8.02
CA ASP A 111 1.37 -18.49 -7.30
C ASP A 111 1.73 -18.38 -5.80
N PHE A 112 1.28 -17.34 -5.16
CA PHE A 112 1.30 -17.27 -3.72
C PHE A 112 0.29 -18.29 -3.21
N ILE A 113 0.81 -19.40 -2.71
CA ILE A 113 0.05 -20.38 -1.95
C ILE A 113 -0.49 -19.63 -0.73
N MET A 114 -1.76 -19.25 -0.79
CA MET A 114 -2.43 -18.76 0.41
C MET A 114 -2.53 -19.90 1.40
N TYR A 115 -1.91 -19.71 2.54
CA TYR A 115 -2.37 -20.36 3.76
C TYR A 115 -3.78 -19.83 4.03
N VAL A 116 -4.78 -20.59 3.62
CA VAL A 116 -6.13 -20.41 4.14
C VAL A 116 -6.06 -20.91 5.58
N ASP A 117 -5.83 -19.98 6.50
CA ASP A 117 -6.00 -20.27 7.91
C ASP A 117 -7.49 -20.62 8.10
N ASN A 118 -7.77 -21.83 8.55
CA ASN A 118 -9.13 -22.31 8.80
C ASN A 118 -9.87 -21.54 9.91
N ASN A 119 -9.27 -20.51 10.45
CA ASN A 119 -9.84 -19.53 11.38
C ASN A 119 -10.44 -18.28 10.72
N THR A 120 -10.62 -18.26 9.39
CA THR A 120 -11.20 -17.12 8.67
C THR A 120 -12.65 -16.81 8.98
N ASP A 121 -13.30 -17.53 9.87
CA ASP A 121 -14.62 -17.12 10.40
C ASP A 121 -14.60 -15.80 11.22
N SER A 122 -13.43 -15.29 11.58
CA SER A 122 -13.27 -14.06 12.38
C SER A 122 -12.70 -12.87 11.61
N VAL A 123 -12.28 -13.06 10.38
CA VAL A 123 -11.63 -12.00 9.60
C VAL A 123 -12.57 -11.42 8.55
N MET A 124 -13.75 -11.08 8.99
CA MET A 124 -14.46 -9.94 8.42
C MET A 124 -13.76 -8.71 8.99
N PHE A 125 -12.69 -8.29 8.37
CA PHE A 125 -12.07 -7.01 8.67
C PHE A 125 -13.16 -5.95 8.48
N LYS A 126 -13.55 -5.32 9.55
CA LYS A 126 -14.22 -4.03 9.45
C LYS A 126 -13.16 -3.12 8.82
N GLU A 127 -13.48 -2.52 7.69
CA GLU A 127 -12.57 -1.63 6.94
C GLU A 127 -11.85 -0.65 7.87
N GLU A 128 -12.58 -0.07 8.84
CA GLU A 128 -12.06 0.81 9.89
C GLU A 128 -10.98 0.16 10.79
N SER A 129 -11.02 -1.14 11.03
CA SER A 129 -10.08 -1.81 11.94
C SER A 129 -8.71 -2.05 11.30
N VAL A 130 -8.64 -2.16 9.97
CA VAL A 130 -7.37 -2.34 9.24
C VAL A 130 -6.62 -1.02 9.16
N GLU A 131 -7.29 0.07 8.80
CA GLU A 131 -6.67 1.41 8.79
C GLU A 131 -6.14 1.80 10.18
N GLU A 132 -6.92 1.54 11.23
CA GLU A 132 -6.49 1.82 12.59
C GLU A 132 -5.35 0.91 13.01
N GLY A 133 -5.36 -0.36 12.62
CA GLY A 133 -4.27 -1.31 12.82
C GLY A 133 -2.98 -0.86 12.14
N ILE A 134 -3.05 -0.42 10.88
CA ILE A 134 -1.91 0.10 10.12
C ILE A 134 -1.36 1.36 10.80
N LYS A 135 -2.20 2.33 11.14
CA LYS A 135 -1.80 3.55 11.86
C LYS A 135 -1.11 3.25 13.20
N ASN A 136 -1.64 2.30 13.94
CA ASN A 136 -1.04 1.89 15.21
C ASN A 136 0.31 1.19 15.01
N MET A 137 0.45 0.32 14.01
CA MET A 137 1.73 -0.32 13.67
C MET A 137 2.78 0.71 13.27
N CYS A 138 2.42 1.76 12.53
CA CYS A 138 3.32 2.86 12.18
C CYS A 138 3.85 3.58 13.43
N LYS A 139 2.98 3.89 14.39
CA LYS A 139 3.37 4.57 15.65
C LYS A 139 4.36 3.77 16.50
N TYR A 140 4.26 2.44 16.50
CA TYR A 140 5.14 1.58 17.30
C TYR A 140 6.49 1.31 16.63
N ARG A 141 6.61 1.53 15.33
CA ARG A 141 7.84 1.21 14.60
C ARG A 141 8.87 2.35 14.58
N VAL A 142 8.45 3.56 14.81
CA VAL A 142 9.33 4.72 14.88
C VAL A 142 9.95 4.76 16.28
N ASP A 143 11.14 4.14 16.43
CA ASP A 143 11.94 4.29 17.65
C ASP A 143 12.67 5.65 17.63
N PRO A 144 12.32 6.58 18.51
CA PRO A 144 12.98 7.89 18.56
C PRO A 144 14.49 7.84 18.75
N SER A 145 15.00 6.78 19.38
CA SER A 145 16.44 6.64 19.64
C SER A 145 17.25 6.28 18.40
N SER A 146 16.61 5.70 17.38
CA SER A 146 17.24 5.37 16.09
C SER A 146 17.06 6.46 15.03
N LEU A 147 16.22 7.46 15.29
CA LEU A 147 15.82 8.47 14.30
C LEU A 147 16.97 9.38 13.92
N GLU A 148 17.82 9.77 14.88
CA GLU A 148 18.94 10.68 14.62
C GLU A 148 19.99 10.03 13.71
N ASP A 149 20.32 8.76 13.92
CA ASP A 149 21.26 8.02 13.07
C ASP A 149 20.68 7.80 11.67
N ARG A 150 19.39 7.49 11.57
CA ARG A 150 18.68 7.30 10.30
C ARG A 150 18.54 8.61 9.54
N PHE A 151 18.26 9.70 10.25
CA PHE A 151 18.22 11.05 9.66
C PHE A 151 19.57 11.46 9.06
N ASN A 152 20.66 11.26 9.78
CA ASN A 152 21.99 11.57 9.27
C ASN A 152 22.33 10.73 8.04
N MET A 153 21.90 9.47 7.99
CA MET A 153 22.06 8.61 6.82
C MET A 153 21.22 9.11 5.63
N LEU A 154 19.94 9.41 5.86
CA LEU A 154 19.02 9.92 4.82
C LEU A 154 19.47 11.29 4.31
N LYS A 155 19.90 12.18 5.20
CA LYS A 155 20.47 13.48 4.84
C LYS A 155 21.68 13.32 3.92
N SER A 156 22.62 12.43 4.26
CA SER A 156 23.79 12.15 3.45
C SER A 156 23.44 11.57 2.07
N GLN A 157 22.43 10.67 2.01
CA GLN A 157 21.94 10.11 0.76
C GLN A 157 21.27 11.17 -0.11
N TYR A 158 20.46 12.02 0.50
CA TYR A 158 19.79 13.12 -0.19
C TYR A 158 20.79 14.17 -0.72
N GLU A 159 21.78 14.55 0.08
CA GLU A 159 22.84 15.45 -0.38
C GLU A 159 23.67 14.85 -1.52
N ALA A 160 23.94 13.55 -1.48
CA ALA A 160 24.60 12.84 -2.59
C ALA A 160 23.74 12.83 -3.86
N PHE A 161 22.45 12.59 -3.73
CA PHE A 161 21.48 12.61 -4.83
C PHE A 161 21.38 13.99 -5.48
N LEU A 162 21.32 15.05 -4.68
CA LEU A 162 21.31 16.42 -5.20
C LEU A 162 22.59 16.79 -5.95
N LYS A 163 23.74 16.32 -5.46
CA LYS A 163 25.03 16.52 -6.17
C LYS A 163 25.03 15.84 -7.54
N ILE A 164 24.42 14.66 -7.65
CA ILE A 164 24.30 13.96 -8.93
C ILE A 164 23.43 14.75 -9.90
N ILE A 165 22.23 15.18 -9.47
CA ILE A 165 21.31 15.96 -10.31
C ILE A 165 21.93 17.27 -10.75
N ASN A 166 22.56 18.01 -9.84
CA ASN A 166 23.23 19.28 -10.17
C ASN A 166 24.42 19.11 -11.12
N ASN A 167 25.12 17.97 -11.08
CA ASN A 167 26.22 17.68 -11.97
C ASN A 167 25.75 17.23 -13.37
N GLU A 168 24.60 16.57 -13.46
CA GLU A 168 24.00 16.21 -14.75
C GLU A 168 23.42 17.44 -15.46
N SER A 169 22.78 18.36 -14.73
CA SER A 169 22.29 19.63 -15.28
C SER A 169 23.39 20.51 -15.85
N LYS A 170 24.60 20.49 -15.25
CA LYS A 170 25.76 21.26 -15.73
C LYS A 170 26.47 20.63 -16.92
N LYS A 171 26.18 19.38 -17.28
CA LYS A 171 26.73 18.69 -18.46
C LYS A 171 25.83 18.80 -19.69
N ALA A 172 24.62 19.31 -19.53
CA ALA A 172 23.60 19.47 -20.57
C ALA A 172 23.60 20.89 -21.20
N ASP A 173 24.38 21.81 -20.63
CA ASP A 173 24.70 23.13 -21.19
C ASP A 173 26.12 23.11 -21.85
#